data_99e476f096990015770e4678deb7328b
#
_entry.id   99e476f096990015770e4678deb7328b
#
_cell.length_a   1.000
_cell.length_b   1.000
_cell.length_c   1.000
_cell.angle_alpha   90.00
_cell.angle_beta   90.00
_cell.angle_gamma   90.00
#
_symmetry.space_group_name_H-M   'P 1'
#
loop_
_entity.id
_entity.type
_entity.pdbx_description
1 polymer ?
#
loop_
_entity_poly.entity_id
_entity_poly.type
_entity_poly.pdbx_seq_one_letter_code
_entity_poly.pdbx_strand_id
1 'polypeptide(L)'
;HDQSSAASDVYKRQPKGSLEEATLKLFSRAGFKITKGSRSYTPIWDDPELDGRFVRAQEMSRYVEDGFFDCGLTGRDWVRENSSDVEIVADLVYSRASNRISKWVLAVPENSDIKTVKDLEGKSVATELVEVTKDFLVKHGVTAEVEFSWGATEVKVPDLVDAIVDLTETGSSLRANLSL
;
A
#
# COMPACT_ATOMS: atom_id res chain seq x y z
N HIS A 1 26.29 -11.03 9.95
CA HIS A 1 25.47 -12.24 9.74
C HIS A 1 24.06 -12.15 10.32
N ASP A 2 23.50 -10.94 10.54
CA ASP A 2 22.17 -10.83 11.19
C ASP A 2 21.30 -9.68 10.68
N GLN A 3 21.54 -9.18 9.48
CA GLN A 3 20.69 -8.12 8.91
C GLN A 3 19.42 -8.67 8.20
N SER A 4 19.35 -9.97 7.95
CA SER A 4 18.19 -10.61 7.32
C SER A 4 17.01 -10.83 8.28
N SER A 5 17.26 -10.94 9.59
CA SER A 5 16.19 -11.19 10.58
C SER A 5 15.42 -9.92 10.97
N ALA A 6 16.08 -8.78 11.00
CA ALA A 6 15.46 -7.50 11.37
C ALA A 6 14.43 -7.02 10.32
N ALA A 7 14.75 -7.15 9.02
CA ALA A 7 13.81 -6.82 7.95
C ALA A 7 12.59 -7.78 7.93
N SER A 8 12.83 -9.08 8.21
CA SER A 8 11.77 -10.09 8.33
C SER A 8 10.85 -9.82 9.52
N ASP A 9 11.36 -9.30 10.63
CA ASP A 9 10.56 -9.03 11.84
C ASP A 9 9.74 -7.75 11.75
N VAL A 10 10.18 -6.74 11.01
CA VAL A 10 9.37 -5.55 10.73
C VAL A 10 8.13 -5.91 9.92
N TYR A 11 8.23 -6.83 8.97
CA TYR A 11 7.07 -7.32 8.20
C TYR A 11 6.17 -8.28 8.98
N LYS A 12 6.65 -8.97 10.01
CA LYS A 12 5.83 -9.79 10.91
C LYS A 12 5.00 -8.99 11.91
N ARG A 13 5.32 -7.72 12.14
CA ARG A 13 4.60 -6.83 13.06
C ARG A 13 3.52 -6.00 12.40
N GLN A 14 3.23 -6.20 11.11
CA GLN A 14 2.02 -5.61 10.55
C GLN A 14 0.81 -6.21 11.27
N PRO A 15 -0.09 -5.36 11.81
CA PRO A 15 -1.22 -5.83 12.59
C PRO A 15 -2.06 -6.78 11.73
N LYS A 16 -2.56 -7.84 12.37
CA LYS A 16 -3.49 -8.85 11.87
C LYS A 16 -4.34 -8.34 10.71
N GLY A 17 -4.06 -8.75 9.49
CA GLY A 17 -4.84 -8.35 8.35
C GLY A 17 -4.04 -8.11 7.09
N SER A 18 -3.12 -9.03 6.73
CA SER A 18 -2.61 -9.00 5.35
C SER A 18 -3.77 -9.32 4.40
N LEU A 19 -3.80 -8.70 3.24
CA LEU A 19 -4.77 -9.03 2.17
C LEU A 19 -4.71 -10.51 1.79
N GLU A 20 -3.65 -11.22 2.15
CA GLU A 20 -3.47 -12.65 1.93
C GLU A 20 -4.61 -13.48 2.51
N GLU A 21 -4.95 -13.30 3.80
CA GLU A 21 -6.03 -14.07 4.42
C GLU A 21 -7.39 -13.78 3.77
N ALA A 22 -7.66 -12.50 3.49
CA ALA A 22 -8.88 -12.09 2.82
C ALA A 22 -8.95 -12.63 1.39
N THR A 23 -7.82 -12.65 0.68
CA THR A 23 -7.68 -13.23 -0.67
C THR A 23 -7.91 -14.73 -0.66
N LEU A 24 -7.29 -15.47 0.26
CA LEU A 24 -7.50 -16.92 0.40
C LEU A 24 -8.97 -17.24 0.71
N LYS A 25 -9.61 -16.47 1.56
CA LYS A 25 -11.05 -16.60 1.83
C LYS A 25 -11.91 -16.32 0.60
N LEU A 26 -11.53 -15.34 -0.22
CA LEU A 26 -12.22 -15.02 -1.46
C LEU A 26 -12.16 -16.22 -2.43
N PHE A 27 -10.98 -16.77 -2.67
CA PHE A 27 -10.80 -17.96 -3.52
C PHE A 27 -11.54 -19.18 -2.97
N SER A 28 -11.49 -19.42 -1.67
CA SER A 28 -12.24 -20.50 -1.03
C SER A 28 -13.75 -20.37 -1.23
N ARG A 29 -14.30 -19.17 -1.17
CA ARG A 29 -15.72 -18.89 -1.46
C ARG A 29 -16.06 -19.10 -2.94
N ALA A 30 -15.09 -18.89 -3.83
CA ALA A 30 -15.22 -19.17 -5.26
C ALA A 30 -15.06 -20.66 -5.61
N GLY A 31 -14.76 -21.52 -4.62
CA GLY A 31 -14.66 -22.96 -4.80
C GLY A 31 -13.24 -23.51 -4.94
N PHE A 32 -12.23 -22.63 -4.94
CA PHE A 32 -10.82 -23.05 -5.05
C PHE A 32 -10.23 -23.39 -3.68
N LYS A 33 -9.48 -24.47 -3.60
CA LYS A 33 -8.68 -24.81 -2.42
C LYS A 33 -7.23 -24.43 -2.66
N ILE A 34 -6.73 -23.52 -1.83
CA ILE A 34 -5.34 -23.08 -1.88
C ILE A 34 -4.66 -23.54 -0.61
N THR A 35 -3.62 -24.35 -0.74
CA THR A 35 -2.79 -24.79 0.37
C THR A 35 -1.46 -24.07 0.33
N LYS A 36 -1.05 -23.50 1.47
CA LYS A 36 0.20 -22.77 1.60
C LYS A 36 1.02 -23.35 2.75
N GLY A 37 2.29 -23.65 2.50
CA GLY A 37 3.26 -23.87 3.57
C GLY A 37 3.55 -22.58 4.34
N SER A 38 3.88 -22.68 5.62
CA SER A 38 4.03 -21.54 6.53
C SER A 38 5.06 -20.47 6.09
N ARG A 39 5.95 -20.82 5.17
CA ARG A 39 7.01 -19.92 4.62
C ARG A 39 7.09 -19.97 3.10
N SER A 40 6.08 -20.53 2.42
CA SER A 40 6.08 -20.66 0.96
C SER A 40 5.45 -19.43 0.30
N TYR A 41 6.11 -18.91 -0.72
CA TYR A 41 5.56 -17.90 -1.63
C TYR A 41 4.80 -18.53 -2.81
N THR A 42 4.86 -19.86 -2.92
CA THR A 42 4.19 -20.64 -3.96
C THR A 42 3.07 -21.46 -3.31
N PRO A 43 1.81 -21.05 -3.49
CA PRO A 43 0.67 -21.85 -3.04
C PRO A 43 0.48 -23.07 -3.94
N ILE A 44 -0.16 -24.10 -3.39
CA ILE A 44 -0.62 -25.27 -4.14
C ILE A 44 -2.12 -25.09 -4.36
N TRP A 45 -2.53 -25.15 -5.62
CA TRP A 45 -3.93 -25.09 -6.04
C TRP A 45 -4.50 -26.48 -6.23
N ASP A 46 -5.79 -26.63 -6.01
CA ASP A 46 -6.52 -27.86 -6.33
C ASP A 46 -6.93 -27.95 -7.81
N ASP A 47 -6.71 -26.89 -8.57
CA ASP A 47 -6.89 -26.81 -10.01
C ASP A 47 -5.53 -26.86 -10.70
N PRO A 48 -5.25 -27.88 -11.55
CA PRO A 48 -3.96 -28.03 -12.22
C PRO A 48 -3.71 -26.98 -13.33
N GLU A 49 -4.74 -26.24 -13.77
CA GLU A 49 -4.60 -25.15 -14.74
C GLU A 49 -4.15 -23.86 -14.10
N LEU A 50 -4.15 -23.78 -12.75
CA LEU A 50 -3.75 -22.60 -12.01
C LEU A 50 -2.36 -22.77 -11.39
N ASP A 51 -1.48 -21.83 -11.66
CA ASP A 51 -0.24 -21.62 -10.92
C ASP A 51 -0.27 -20.22 -10.29
N GLY A 52 0.33 -20.06 -9.14
CA GLY A 52 0.28 -18.78 -8.45
C GLY A 52 1.51 -18.49 -7.62
N ARG A 53 1.67 -17.21 -7.33
CA ARG A 53 2.76 -16.70 -6.47
C ARG A 53 2.19 -15.62 -5.55
N PHE A 54 2.69 -15.61 -4.32
CA PHE A 54 2.47 -14.49 -3.40
C PHE A 54 3.58 -13.47 -3.61
N VAL A 55 3.23 -12.33 -4.17
CA VAL A 55 4.10 -11.17 -4.32
C VAL A 55 3.50 -9.96 -3.63
N ARG A 56 4.28 -8.93 -3.45
CA ARG A 56 3.78 -7.68 -2.84
C ARG A 56 2.78 -7.00 -3.77
N ALA A 57 1.72 -6.43 -3.19
CA ALA A 57 0.73 -5.68 -3.95
C ALA A 57 1.36 -4.53 -4.74
N GLN A 58 2.40 -3.89 -4.18
CA GLN A 58 3.16 -2.81 -4.81
C GLN A 58 3.80 -3.19 -6.15
N GLU A 59 4.12 -4.46 -6.33
CA GLU A 59 4.86 -4.95 -7.51
C GLU A 59 3.95 -5.66 -8.53
N MET A 60 2.76 -6.08 -8.10
CA MET A 60 1.87 -6.96 -8.87
C MET A 60 1.53 -6.40 -10.25
N SER A 61 1.16 -5.13 -10.36
CA SER A 61 0.74 -4.55 -11.64
C SER A 61 1.87 -4.56 -12.67
N ARG A 62 3.11 -4.34 -12.25
CA ARG A 62 4.29 -4.41 -13.14
C ARG A 62 4.54 -5.83 -13.63
N TYR A 63 4.41 -6.83 -12.76
CA TYR A 63 4.59 -8.23 -13.16
C TYR A 63 3.52 -8.72 -14.14
N VAL A 64 2.30 -8.17 -14.06
CA VAL A 64 1.25 -8.44 -15.05
C VAL A 64 1.56 -7.71 -16.36
N GLU A 65 1.93 -6.44 -16.31
CA GLU A 65 2.34 -5.66 -17.49
C GLU A 65 3.50 -6.29 -18.24
N ASP A 66 4.52 -6.78 -17.51
CA ASP A 66 5.71 -7.44 -18.06
C ASP A 66 5.42 -8.88 -18.56
N GLY A 67 4.20 -9.40 -18.38
CA GLY A 67 3.79 -10.73 -18.82
C GLY A 67 4.33 -11.89 -17.98
N PHE A 68 4.82 -11.63 -16.74
CA PHE A 68 5.19 -12.69 -15.80
C PHE A 68 3.98 -13.39 -15.20
N PHE A 69 2.87 -12.69 -15.10
CA PHE A 69 1.58 -13.21 -14.66
C PHE A 69 0.49 -12.81 -15.67
N ASP A 70 -0.43 -13.73 -15.93
CA ASP A 70 -1.61 -13.46 -16.77
C ASP A 70 -2.61 -12.55 -16.08
N CYS A 71 -2.67 -12.60 -14.74
CA CYS A 71 -3.51 -11.72 -13.91
C CYS A 71 -2.96 -11.59 -12.49
N GLY A 72 -3.45 -10.59 -11.76
CA GLY A 72 -3.03 -10.35 -10.39
C GLY A 72 -4.07 -9.59 -9.57
N LEU A 73 -3.96 -9.69 -8.25
CA LEU A 73 -4.76 -8.94 -7.30
C LEU A 73 -3.91 -7.85 -6.66
N THR A 74 -4.32 -6.60 -6.83
CA THR A 74 -3.62 -5.45 -6.25
C THR A 74 -4.59 -4.29 -6.03
N GLY A 75 -4.14 -3.23 -5.37
CA GLY A 75 -4.89 -1.99 -5.25
C GLY A 75 -4.82 -1.15 -6.52
N ARG A 76 -5.88 -0.40 -6.84
CA ARG A 76 -5.86 0.58 -7.93
C ARG A 76 -4.83 1.68 -7.73
N ASP A 77 -4.51 1.98 -6.48
CA ASP A 77 -3.44 2.88 -6.06
C ASP A 77 -2.08 2.44 -6.60
N TRP A 78 -1.76 1.15 -6.49
CA TRP A 78 -0.50 0.60 -6.99
C TRP A 78 -0.44 0.51 -8.52
N VAL A 79 -1.57 0.23 -9.19
CA VAL A 79 -1.63 0.31 -10.67
C VAL A 79 -1.30 1.73 -11.12
N ARG A 80 -1.87 2.73 -10.43
CA ARG A 80 -1.63 4.14 -10.73
C ARG A 80 -0.21 4.59 -10.37
N GLU A 81 0.29 4.21 -9.19
CA GLU A 81 1.65 4.53 -8.74
C GLU A 81 2.71 4.03 -9.72
N ASN A 82 2.52 2.81 -10.22
CA ASN A 82 3.43 2.21 -11.19
C ASN A 82 3.18 2.69 -12.63
N SER A 83 2.10 3.44 -12.89
CA SER A 83 1.64 3.79 -14.25
C SER A 83 1.52 2.58 -15.17
N SER A 84 1.13 1.42 -14.61
CA SER A 84 1.10 0.16 -15.34
C SER A 84 -0.02 0.13 -16.38
N ASP A 85 0.31 -0.31 -17.59
CA ASP A 85 -0.64 -0.54 -18.70
C ASP A 85 -1.27 -1.93 -18.57
N VAL A 86 -2.30 -2.02 -17.74
CA VAL A 86 -3.04 -3.27 -17.45
C VAL A 86 -4.54 -3.08 -17.52
N GLU A 87 -5.26 -4.13 -17.92
CA GLU A 87 -6.73 -4.16 -17.90
C GLU A 87 -7.25 -4.43 -16.50
N ILE A 88 -8.16 -3.59 -16.00
CA ILE A 88 -8.86 -3.83 -14.73
C ILE A 88 -10.13 -4.61 -14.99
N VAL A 89 -10.07 -5.93 -14.85
CA VAL A 89 -11.16 -6.84 -15.18
C VAL A 89 -12.29 -6.90 -14.16
N ALA A 90 -12.00 -6.59 -12.87
CA ALA A 90 -13.01 -6.56 -11.82
C ALA A 90 -12.58 -5.71 -10.62
N ASP A 91 -13.57 -5.08 -9.97
CA ASP A 91 -13.39 -4.48 -8.66
C ASP A 91 -13.82 -5.45 -7.56
N LEU A 92 -12.86 -5.87 -6.76
CA LEU A 92 -13.10 -6.77 -5.63
C LEU A 92 -13.14 -5.97 -4.34
N VAL A 93 -14.35 -5.89 -3.74
CA VAL A 93 -14.53 -5.21 -2.45
C VAL A 93 -14.32 -6.21 -1.33
N TYR A 94 -13.10 -6.31 -0.84
CA TYR A 94 -12.79 -7.05 0.37
C TYR A 94 -11.70 -6.32 1.17
N SER A 95 -11.90 -6.18 2.47
CA SER A 95 -10.95 -5.50 3.34
C SER A 95 -10.45 -6.43 4.45
N ARG A 96 -9.37 -6.00 5.09
CA ARG A 96 -8.65 -6.77 6.12
C ARG A 96 -9.48 -7.07 7.37
N ALA A 97 -10.24 -6.10 7.86
CA ALA A 97 -10.93 -6.21 9.16
C ALA A 97 -12.25 -5.44 9.24
N SER A 98 -12.57 -4.61 8.27
CA SER A 98 -13.81 -3.83 8.25
C SER A 98 -14.25 -3.61 6.81
N ASN A 99 -15.57 -3.49 6.57
CA ASN A 99 -16.10 -3.07 5.27
C ASN A 99 -15.83 -1.56 4.99
N ARG A 100 -14.81 -0.98 5.62
CA ARG A 100 -14.43 0.41 5.41
C ARG A 100 -13.41 0.53 4.29
N ILE A 101 -13.61 1.52 3.47
CA ILE A 101 -12.71 1.87 2.38
C ILE A 101 -11.43 2.46 3.00
N SER A 102 -10.29 1.86 2.73
CA SER A 102 -8.99 2.46 3.04
C SER A 102 -8.78 3.71 2.19
N LYS A 103 -8.22 4.75 2.77
CA LYS A 103 -7.94 6.01 2.08
C LYS A 103 -6.49 6.40 2.28
N TRP A 104 -5.89 6.94 1.24
CA TRP A 104 -4.65 7.68 1.35
C TRP A 104 -4.98 9.11 1.78
N VAL A 105 -4.32 9.58 2.81
CA VAL A 105 -4.57 10.90 3.39
C VAL A 105 -3.26 11.66 3.52
N LEU A 106 -3.32 12.96 3.23
CA LEU A 106 -2.27 13.90 3.55
C LEU A 106 -2.42 14.28 5.03
N ALA A 107 -1.35 14.13 5.79
CA ALA A 107 -1.34 14.42 7.21
C ALA A 107 -0.13 15.26 7.62
N VAL A 108 -0.34 16.12 8.60
CA VAL A 108 0.67 16.99 9.19
C VAL A 108 0.56 16.95 10.71
N PRO A 109 1.59 17.35 11.46
CA PRO A 109 1.48 17.50 12.91
C PRO A 109 0.37 18.49 13.29
N GLU A 110 -0.32 18.23 14.39
CA GLU A 110 -1.44 19.07 14.87
C GLU A 110 -1.07 20.53 15.03
N ASN A 111 0.14 20.79 15.49
CA ASN A 111 0.69 22.13 15.70
C ASN A 111 1.42 22.71 14.47
N SER A 112 1.32 22.07 13.30
CA SER A 112 1.91 22.55 12.07
C SER A 112 1.20 23.84 11.57
N ASP A 113 1.96 24.72 10.94
CA ASP A 113 1.42 25.90 10.23
C ASP A 113 0.76 25.53 8.90
N ILE A 114 0.95 24.30 8.40
CA ILE A 114 0.33 23.78 7.19
C ILE A 114 -1.13 23.47 7.48
N LYS A 115 -2.05 24.22 6.88
CA LYS A 115 -3.50 24.08 7.05
C LYS A 115 -4.21 23.70 5.75
N THR A 116 -3.58 23.94 4.62
CA THR A 116 -4.10 23.66 3.27
C THR A 116 -3.02 23.03 2.40
N VAL A 117 -3.42 22.42 1.29
CA VAL A 117 -2.47 21.87 0.31
C VAL A 117 -1.52 22.95 -0.24
N LYS A 118 -1.99 24.20 -0.33
CA LYS A 118 -1.17 25.34 -0.81
C LYS A 118 0.02 25.66 0.10
N ASP A 119 -0.10 25.36 1.38
CA ASP A 119 0.97 25.61 2.36
C ASP A 119 2.12 24.60 2.23
N LEU A 120 1.97 23.58 1.36
CA LEU A 120 3.02 22.64 1.03
C LEU A 120 4.00 23.15 -0.04
N GLU A 121 3.80 24.34 -0.59
CA GLU A 121 4.74 24.91 -1.57
C GLU A 121 6.16 24.98 -0.99
N GLY A 122 7.12 24.31 -1.67
CA GLY A 122 8.51 24.23 -1.24
C GLY A 122 8.77 23.36 0.00
N LYS A 123 7.80 22.58 0.45
CA LYS A 123 7.89 21.67 1.59
C LYS A 123 8.27 20.26 1.19
N SER A 124 8.58 19.42 2.18
CA SER A 124 8.89 18.01 2.00
C SER A 124 7.73 17.11 2.42
N VAL A 125 7.48 16.05 1.62
CA VAL A 125 6.39 15.08 1.84
C VAL A 125 6.94 13.66 1.70
N ALA A 126 6.78 12.82 2.71
CA ALA A 126 7.15 11.42 2.64
C ALA A 126 5.93 10.52 2.40
N THR A 127 6.08 9.51 1.53
CA THR A 127 4.99 8.58 1.18
C THR A 127 5.50 7.30 0.52
N GLU A 128 4.70 6.24 0.53
CA GLU A 128 4.91 5.08 -0.35
C GLU A 128 4.38 5.33 -1.78
N LEU A 129 3.42 6.27 -1.97
CA LEU A 129 2.82 6.61 -3.26
C LEU A 129 3.39 7.92 -3.82
N VAL A 130 4.62 7.87 -4.33
CA VAL A 130 5.35 9.06 -4.79
C VAL A 130 4.70 9.70 -6.01
N GLU A 131 4.41 8.92 -7.05
CA GLU A 131 3.87 9.46 -8.31
C GLU A 131 2.41 9.92 -8.15
N VAL A 132 1.60 9.17 -7.42
CA VAL A 132 0.22 9.60 -7.09
C VAL A 132 0.22 10.89 -6.28
N THR A 133 1.17 11.04 -5.34
CA THR A 133 1.29 12.26 -4.52
C THR A 133 1.76 13.45 -5.33
N LYS A 134 2.75 13.28 -6.21
CA LYS A 134 3.20 14.33 -7.15
C LYS A 134 2.05 14.80 -8.05
N ASP A 135 1.31 13.85 -8.64
CA ASP A 135 0.14 14.16 -9.45
C ASP A 135 -0.92 14.98 -8.69
N PHE A 136 -1.15 14.61 -7.43
CA PHE A 136 -2.09 15.33 -6.57
C PHE A 136 -1.62 16.78 -6.33
N LEU A 137 -0.35 16.97 -6.00
CA LEU A 137 0.23 18.30 -5.77
C LEU A 137 0.19 19.16 -7.03
N VAL A 138 0.57 18.60 -8.18
CA VAL A 138 0.50 19.29 -9.48
C VAL A 138 -0.92 19.76 -9.81
N LYS A 139 -1.93 18.93 -9.57
CA LYS A 139 -3.35 19.29 -9.76
C LYS A 139 -3.79 20.45 -8.90
N HIS A 140 -3.16 20.64 -7.73
CA HIS A 140 -3.41 21.76 -6.85
C HIS A 140 -2.49 22.95 -7.11
N GLY A 141 -1.60 22.86 -8.11
CA GLY A 141 -0.62 23.90 -8.46
C GLY A 141 0.37 24.14 -7.34
N VAL A 142 0.88 23.07 -6.72
CA VAL A 142 1.84 23.07 -5.62
C VAL A 142 3.06 22.28 -6.03
N THR A 143 4.25 22.85 -5.75
CA THR A 143 5.54 22.20 -5.93
C THR A 143 6.12 21.86 -4.56
N ALA A 144 6.25 20.56 -4.26
CA ALA A 144 6.86 20.07 -3.03
C ALA A 144 7.86 18.97 -3.33
N GLU A 145 8.81 18.74 -2.44
CA GLU A 145 9.75 17.63 -2.51
C GLU A 145 9.05 16.37 -2.00
N VAL A 146 8.82 15.38 -2.89
CA VAL A 146 8.18 14.13 -2.53
C VAL A 146 9.21 13.01 -2.49
N GLU A 147 9.42 12.44 -1.30
CA GLU A 147 10.36 11.35 -1.08
C GLU A 147 9.66 10.01 -0.81
N PHE A 148 10.31 8.93 -1.22
CA PHE A 148 9.81 7.57 -0.93
C PHE A 148 10.05 7.20 0.53
N SER A 149 9.01 6.63 1.17
CA SER A 149 9.05 6.12 2.53
C SER A 149 8.89 4.60 2.56
N TRP A 150 9.87 3.89 3.13
CA TRP A 150 9.88 2.44 3.28
C TRP A 150 8.96 1.90 4.40
N GLY A 151 8.13 2.73 4.98
CA GLY A 151 7.27 2.43 6.11
C GLY A 151 7.60 3.26 7.35
N ALA A 152 6.79 3.10 8.40
CA ALA A 152 6.84 3.96 9.59
C ALA A 152 6.80 5.45 9.22
N THR A 153 5.96 5.79 8.23
CA THR A 153 5.91 7.12 7.63
C THR A 153 5.48 8.16 8.65
N GLU A 154 4.58 7.78 9.55
CA GLU A 154 4.02 8.64 10.60
C GLU A 154 5.05 9.16 11.61
N VAL A 155 6.19 8.47 11.79
CA VAL A 155 7.22 8.92 12.74
C VAL A 155 8.22 9.90 12.13
N LYS A 156 8.13 10.20 10.82
CA LYS A 156 9.04 11.10 10.14
C LYS A 156 8.70 12.58 10.36
N VAL A 157 7.48 12.88 10.71
CA VAL A 157 7.04 14.25 10.99
C VAL A 157 7.18 14.56 12.48
N PRO A 158 7.56 15.77 12.85
CA PRO A 158 8.00 16.89 11.99
C PRO A 158 9.50 16.91 11.67
N ASP A 159 10.27 15.96 12.22
CA ASP A 159 11.73 16.09 12.33
C ASP A 159 12.46 15.83 10.99
N LEU A 160 11.91 15.00 10.13
CA LEU A 160 12.53 14.59 8.87
C LEU A 160 11.81 15.18 7.65
N VAL A 161 10.50 15.33 7.72
CA VAL A 161 9.65 15.89 6.65
C VAL A 161 8.55 16.77 7.24
N ASP A 162 8.01 17.69 6.44
CA ASP A 162 6.94 18.60 6.85
C ASP A 162 5.56 17.93 6.88
N ALA A 163 5.33 16.98 5.97
CA ALA A 163 4.06 16.28 5.83
C ALA A 163 4.26 14.82 5.36
N ILE A 164 3.21 14.02 5.47
CA ILE A 164 3.19 12.65 4.96
C ILE A 164 1.91 12.37 4.17
N VAL A 165 1.99 11.41 3.25
CA VAL A 165 0.80 10.75 2.69
C VAL A 165 0.85 9.29 3.07
N ASP A 166 -0.16 8.83 3.80
CA ASP A 166 -0.21 7.47 4.34
C ASP A 166 -1.62 6.86 4.27
N LEU A 167 -1.68 5.53 4.29
CA LEU A 167 -2.91 4.77 4.21
C LEU A 167 -3.59 4.69 5.57
N THR A 168 -4.87 5.04 5.63
CA THR A 168 -5.68 4.90 6.84
C THR A 168 -7.00 4.21 6.58
N GLU A 169 -7.38 3.29 7.48
CA GLU A 169 -8.72 2.72 7.54
C GLU A 169 -9.55 3.38 8.66
N THR A 170 -8.92 3.67 9.78
CA THR A 170 -9.57 4.20 10.99
C THR A 170 -8.98 5.52 11.46
N GLY A 171 -7.83 5.90 10.95
CA GLY A 171 -7.07 7.09 11.37
C GLY A 171 -6.45 6.96 12.77
N SER A 172 -6.46 5.78 13.39
CA SER A 172 -5.99 5.62 14.77
C SER A 172 -4.49 5.89 14.92
N SER A 173 -3.67 5.38 14.01
CA SER A 173 -2.22 5.62 14.02
C SER A 173 -1.89 7.09 13.80
N LEU A 174 -2.56 7.72 12.82
CA LEU A 174 -2.37 9.13 12.50
C LEU A 174 -2.88 10.06 13.60
N ARG A 175 -3.98 9.72 14.27
CA ARG A 175 -4.50 10.51 15.41
C ARG A 175 -3.59 10.49 16.63
N ALA A 176 -2.77 9.45 16.80
CA ALA A 176 -1.82 9.39 17.89
C ALA A 176 -0.63 10.35 17.70
N ASN A 177 -0.29 10.67 16.44
CA ASN A 177 0.90 11.44 16.09
C ASN A 177 0.61 12.69 15.26
N LEU A 178 -0.50 12.73 14.51
CA LEU A 178 -0.80 13.76 13.52
C LEU A 178 -2.26 14.23 13.59
N SER A 179 -2.50 15.46 13.15
CA SER A 179 -3.83 16.00 12.87
C SER A 179 -4.22 15.68 11.41
N LEU A 180 -5.43 15.20 11.20
CA LEU A 180 -6.02 14.91 9.90
C LEU A 180 -6.94 16.04 9.43
#